data_1f50a4a2d083e5ce500db126eb8af687
#
_entry.id   1f50a4a2d083e5ce500db126eb8af687
#
_cell.length_a   1.000
_cell.length_b   1.000
_cell.length_c   1.000
_cell.angle_alpha   90.00
_cell.angle_beta   90.00
_cell.angle_gamma   90.00
#
_symmetry.space_group_name_H-M   'P 1'
#
loop_
_entity.id
_entity.type
_entity.pdbx_description
1 polymer ?
#
loop_
_entity_poly.entity_id
_entity_poly.type
_entity_poly.pdbx_seq_one_letter_code
_entity_poly.pdbx_strand_id
1 'polypeptide(L)'
;MLARTRRGSVALLMIGACGALHAHGDEAAAAARLPQRVALLARAQSELERGDASAALDDFERAAMMLHAADAELGLIRAAMQDGQYRRALAFCAHTAGEHVDAADGGVLYAWLLRVGGQSSQSSRVLADVRAHAPEDPLAAAVDHALASRSPPVANGLLLESSHRMAPWPAMLASQAPPPAPARFASNAVLVDDGDAAVLPASALGTNTRVWVRNGLGQTTAATLAASDASLASHGLARLVLQARMPVGDSKAAAGRAPFAGSPGYALQFGRGDAPAWPTLTQGFLGGLVRDSDLRKLGFDGATGAAVLDANGTLVGITLAAADGDATWLPLLSPLPAPSTGSSAPVGPSLLAPDQIYESGLRRVVQVLVTNDP
;
A
#
# COMPACT_ATOMS: atom_id res chain seq x y z
N MET A 1 -30.09 -22.36 42.30
CA MET A 1 -28.70 -22.08 42.67
C MET A 1 -28.05 -21.26 41.57
N LEU A 2 -27.55 -20.11 41.94
CA LEU A 2 -27.21 -18.91 41.15
C LEU A 2 -26.13 -19.09 40.08
N ALA A 3 -26.44 -18.68 38.85
CA ALA A 3 -25.46 -18.44 37.77
C ALA A 3 -24.88 -17.03 37.94
N ARG A 4 -23.55 -16.91 38.01
CA ARG A 4 -22.83 -15.64 38.00
C ARG A 4 -22.30 -15.38 36.62
N THR A 5 -22.94 -14.45 35.93
CA THR A 5 -22.43 -13.81 34.70
C THR A 5 -21.34 -12.80 35.06
N ARG A 6 -20.10 -13.01 34.58
CA ARG A 6 -19.05 -12.01 34.61
C ARG A 6 -19.14 -11.15 33.32
N ARG A 7 -19.57 -9.91 33.48
CA ARG A 7 -19.45 -8.84 32.47
C ARG A 7 -18.03 -8.31 32.54
N GLY A 8 -17.27 -8.50 31.47
CA GLY A 8 -15.99 -7.79 31.22
C GLY A 8 -16.27 -6.37 30.78
N SER A 9 -15.90 -5.40 31.58
CA SER A 9 -15.98 -3.99 31.27
C SER A 9 -14.77 -3.63 30.39
N VAL A 10 -15.02 -3.25 29.13
CA VAL A 10 -14.07 -2.54 28.28
C VAL A 10 -14.05 -1.08 28.78
N ALA A 11 -12.94 -0.66 29.33
CA ALA A 11 -12.73 0.73 29.72
C ALA A 11 -12.48 1.57 28.46
N LEU A 12 -13.52 2.27 28.01
CA LEU A 12 -13.44 3.33 27.01
C LEU A 12 -12.89 4.58 27.73
N LEU A 13 -11.68 5.00 27.39
CA LEU A 13 -11.12 6.25 27.88
C LEU A 13 -11.86 7.42 27.22
N MET A 14 -12.88 7.90 27.87
CA MET A 14 -13.56 9.17 27.52
C MET A 14 -12.66 10.30 27.99
N ILE A 15 -12.03 11.02 27.07
CA ILE A 15 -11.48 12.34 27.34
C ILE A 15 -12.66 13.29 27.43
N GLY A 16 -13.03 13.62 28.65
CA GLY A 16 -14.15 14.47 28.95
C GLY A 16 -13.95 15.90 28.47
N ALA A 17 -14.88 16.38 27.69
CA ALA A 17 -15.08 17.79 27.38
C ALA A 17 -15.55 18.51 28.63
N CYS A 18 -14.71 19.39 29.19
CA CYS A 18 -15.13 20.40 30.14
C CYS A 18 -14.74 21.77 29.59
N GLY A 19 -15.71 22.66 29.35
CA GLY A 19 -15.40 24.05 29.14
C GLY A 19 -16.28 24.81 28.18
N ALA A 20 -17.57 24.95 28.48
CA ALA A 20 -18.33 26.09 27.99
C ALA A 20 -18.06 27.24 28.93
N LEU A 21 -17.45 28.33 28.40
CA LEU A 21 -17.53 29.73 28.83
C LEU A 21 -16.20 30.44 28.57
N HIS A 22 -16.02 30.98 27.36
CA HIS A 22 -15.22 32.21 27.09
C HIS A 22 -15.40 32.58 25.59
N ALA A 23 -16.62 33.00 25.20
CA ALA A 23 -17.01 33.03 23.77
C ALA A 23 -16.61 34.32 23.01
N HIS A 24 -15.94 35.32 23.60
CA HIS A 24 -15.63 36.56 22.88
C HIS A 24 -14.16 36.96 22.78
N GLY A 25 -13.26 36.26 23.47
CA GLY A 25 -11.81 36.42 23.28
C GLY A 25 -11.23 35.48 22.19
N ASP A 26 -11.92 34.40 21.88
CA ASP A 26 -11.42 33.35 21.01
C ASP A 26 -11.59 33.62 19.50
N GLU A 27 -12.63 34.36 19.08
CA GLU A 27 -12.86 34.62 17.66
C GLU A 27 -11.75 35.49 17.03
N ALA A 28 -11.30 36.54 17.73
CA ALA A 28 -10.20 37.38 17.24
C ALA A 28 -8.88 36.61 17.22
N ALA A 29 -8.63 35.78 18.23
CA ALA A 29 -7.46 34.92 18.26
C ALA A 29 -7.51 33.79 17.19
N ALA A 30 -8.68 33.25 16.95
CA ALA A 30 -8.91 32.27 15.86
C ALA A 30 -8.71 32.91 14.48
N ALA A 31 -9.28 34.12 14.26
CA ALA A 31 -9.11 34.87 13.02
C ALA A 31 -7.64 35.24 12.75
N ALA A 32 -6.84 35.54 13.77
CA ALA A 32 -5.42 35.82 13.63
C ALA A 32 -4.59 34.57 13.30
N ARG A 33 -5.07 33.37 13.63
CA ARG A 33 -4.40 32.08 13.32
C ARG A 33 -4.70 31.56 11.91
N LEU A 34 -5.82 31.98 11.28
CA LEU A 34 -6.23 31.54 9.96
C LEU A 34 -5.14 31.69 8.88
N PRO A 35 -4.48 32.87 8.72
CA PRO A 35 -3.42 33.02 7.72
C PRO A 35 -2.25 32.05 7.95
N GLN A 36 -1.87 31.83 9.22
CA GLN A 36 -0.82 30.88 9.56
C GLN A 36 -1.23 29.43 9.20
N ARG A 37 -2.48 29.04 9.48
CA ARG A 37 -3.01 27.72 9.12
C ARG A 37 -3.01 27.53 7.61
N VAL A 38 -3.48 28.50 6.83
CA VAL A 38 -3.46 28.46 5.36
C VAL A 38 -2.04 28.28 4.83
N ALA A 39 -1.06 29.00 5.39
CA ALA A 39 0.35 28.87 5.02
C ALA A 39 0.91 27.48 5.36
N LEU A 40 0.52 26.87 6.49
CA LEU A 40 0.90 25.49 6.85
C LEU A 40 0.33 24.50 5.84
N LEU A 41 -0.96 24.58 5.53
CA LEU A 41 -1.60 23.67 4.57
C LEU A 41 -0.95 23.76 3.18
N ALA A 42 -0.68 24.99 2.69
CA ALA A 42 -0.02 25.19 1.39
C ALA A 42 1.41 24.63 1.37
N ARG A 43 2.16 24.82 2.47
CA ARG A 43 3.52 24.27 2.58
C ARG A 43 3.48 22.74 2.65
N ALA A 44 2.65 22.18 3.50
CA ALA A 44 2.48 20.72 3.62
C ALA A 44 2.11 20.06 2.28
N GLN A 45 1.18 20.67 1.54
CA GLN A 45 0.82 20.20 0.21
C GLN A 45 2.02 20.23 -0.75
N SER A 46 2.82 21.31 -0.74
CA SER A 46 4.02 21.43 -1.57
C SER A 46 5.11 20.41 -1.17
N GLU A 47 5.28 20.14 0.12
CA GLU A 47 6.23 19.13 0.62
C GLU A 47 5.81 17.74 0.18
N LEU A 48 4.53 17.40 0.32
CA LEU A 48 3.98 16.14 -0.13
C LEU A 48 4.19 15.92 -1.64
N GLU A 49 3.95 16.94 -2.46
CA GLU A 49 4.15 16.89 -3.92
C GLU A 49 5.62 16.70 -4.33
N ARG A 50 6.56 17.11 -3.49
CA ARG A 50 7.99 16.85 -3.69
C ARG A 50 8.44 15.49 -3.15
N GLY A 51 7.54 14.73 -2.52
CA GLY A 51 7.83 13.43 -1.92
C GLY A 51 8.39 13.51 -0.50
N ASP A 52 8.34 14.67 0.15
CA ASP A 52 8.70 14.84 1.56
C ASP A 52 7.47 14.64 2.47
N ALA A 53 7.03 13.40 2.52
CA ALA A 53 5.84 13.03 3.26
C ALA A 53 5.98 13.26 4.78
N SER A 54 7.19 13.15 5.33
CA SER A 54 7.44 13.37 6.75
C SER A 54 7.26 14.83 7.15
N ALA A 55 7.85 15.77 6.38
CA ALA A 55 7.65 17.21 6.61
C ALA A 55 6.18 17.60 6.41
N ALA A 56 5.53 17.07 5.40
CA ALA A 56 4.11 17.29 5.15
C ALA A 56 3.23 16.83 6.33
N LEU A 57 3.52 15.66 6.93
CA LEU A 57 2.81 15.17 8.12
C LEU A 57 2.89 16.16 9.26
N ASP A 58 4.09 16.66 9.58
CA ASP A 58 4.31 17.62 10.67
C ASP A 58 3.48 18.89 10.48
N ASP A 59 3.44 19.43 9.27
CA ASP A 59 2.70 20.66 8.98
C ASP A 59 1.18 20.44 8.91
N PHE A 60 0.69 19.32 8.39
CA PHE A 60 -0.73 18.99 8.46
C PHE A 60 -1.19 18.76 9.91
N GLU A 61 -0.38 18.10 10.77
CA GLU A 61 -0.68 17.94 12.19
C GLU A 61 -0.80 19.30 12.90
N ARG A 62 0.14 20.20 12.63
CA ARG A 62 0.09 21.57 13.20
C ARG A 62 -1.13 22.33 12.72
N ALA A 63 -1.51 22.21 11.45
CA ALA A 63 -2.72 22.83 10.92
C ALA A 63 -4.00 22.25 11.55
N ALA A 64 -4.07 20.91 11.74
CA ALA A 64 -5.17 20.23 12.39
C ALA A 64 -5.33 20.62 13.87
N MET A 65 -4.21 20.80 14.60
CA MET A 65 -4.23 21.32 15.98
C MET A 65 -4.75 22.78 16.08
N MET A 66 -4.63 23.57 15.03
CA MET A 66 -5.15 24.94 15.01
C MET A 66 -6.66 25.00 14.77
N LEU A 67 -7.16 24.09 13.92
CA LEU A 67 -8.58 23.94 13.62
C LEU A 67 -8.83 22.51 13.15
N HIS A 68 -9.71 21.80 13.88
CA HIS A 68 -10.20 20.48 13.50
C HIS A 68 -11.14 20.61 12.29
N ALA A 69 -10.64 20.25 11.11
CA ALA A 69 -11.36 20.41 9.85
C ALA A 69 -10.87 19.38 8.83
N ALA A 70 -11.77 18.94 7.96
CA ALA A 70 -11.54 17.87 6.99
C ALA A 70 -10.34 18.11 6.06
N ASP A 71 -10.06 19.37 5.67
CA ASP A 71 -8.94 19.71 4.77
C ASP A 71 -7.57 19.32 5.31
N ALA A 72 -7.31 19.58 6.61
CA ALA A 72 -6.07 19.19 7.26
C ALA A 72 -5.99 17.67 7.45
N GLU A 73 -7.11 17.03 7.82
CA GLU A 73 -7.18 15.59 8.03
C GLU A 73 -6.98 14.80 6.73
N LEU A 74 -7.59 15.24 5.62
CA LEU A 74 -7.35 14.65 4.30
C LEU A 74 -5.87 14.79 3.88
N GLY A 75 -5.23 15.89 4.26
CA GLY A 75 -3.79 16.06 4.08
C GLY A 75 -2.99 15.05 4.89
N LEU A 76 -3.32 14.86 6.17
CA LEU A 76 -2.70 13.87 7.05
C LEU A 76 -2.84 12.44 6.51
N ILE A 77 -4.02 12.06 6.04
CA ILE A 77 -4.29 10.74 5.48
C ILE A 77 -3.38 10.49 4.27
N ARG A 78 -3.30 11.43 3.34
CA ARG A 78 -2.48 11.32 2.13
C ARG A 78 -0.98 11.30 2.45
N ALA A 79 -0.53 12.14 3.36
CA ALA A 79 0.86 12.18 3.79
C ALA A 79 1.26 10.88 4.53
N ALA A 80 0.39 10.36 5.41
CA ALA A 80 0.60 9.09 6.07
C ALA A 80 0.69 7.91 5.06
N MET A 81 -0.17 7.89 4.03
CA MET A 81 -0.08 6.90 2.96
C MET A 81 1.23 7.00 2.20
N GLN A 82 1.65 8.22 1.83
CA GLN A 82 2.90 8.45 1.10
C GLN A 82 4.13 8.06 1.92
N ASP A 83 4.07 8.20 3.24
CA ASP A 83 5.14 7.75 4.17
C ASP A 83 5.10 6.23 4.44
N GLY A 84 4.05 5.55 4.01
CA GLY A 84 3.86 4.11 4.20
C GLY A 84 3.23 3.73 5.53
N GLN A 85 2.57 4.67 6.20
CA GLN A 85 1.83 4.48 7.45
C GLN A 85 0.34 4.18 7.16
N TYR A 86 0.08 3.11 6.41
CA TYR A 86 -1.28 2.76 5.95
C TYR A 86 -2.29 2.64 7.11
N ARG A 87 -1.91 2.00 8.20
CA ARG A 87 -2.81 1.79 9.36
C ARG A 87 -3.19 3.12 10.00
N ARG A 88 -2.24 4.04 10.07
CA ARG A 88 -2.49 5.42 10.56
C ARG A 88 -3.45 6.15 9.62
N ALA A 89 -3.19 6.09 8.31
CA ALA A 89 -4.08 6.67 7.31
C ALA A 89 -5.49 6.09 7.38
N LEU A 90 -5.62 4.77 7.53
CA LEU A 90 -6.91 4.09 7.64
C LEU A 90 -7.69 4.51 8.89
N ALA A 91 -7.01 4.68 10.03
CA ALA A 91 -7.63 5.13 11.28
C ALA A 91 -8.12 6.58 11.17
N PHE A 92 -7.30 7.48 10.59
CA PHE A 92 -7.72 8.86 10.31
C PHE A 92 -8.88 8.93 9.32
N CYS A 93 -8.86 8.12 8.25
CA CYS A 93 -9.99 8.05 7.31
C CYS A 93 -11.31 7.68 7.99
N ALA A 94 -11.28 6.67 8.87
CA ALA A 94 -12.46 6.24 9.61
C ALA A 94 -13.01 7.37 10.50
N HIS A 95 -12.10 8.14 11.14
CA HIS A 95 -12.45 9.31 11.94
C HIS A 95 -13.06 10.42 11.07
N THR A 96 -12.35 10.84 10.02
CA THR A 96 -12.78 11.92 9.12
C THR A 96 -14.14 11.61 8.47
N ALA A 97 -14.34 10.37 8.02
CA ALA A 97 -15.62 9.95 7.44
C ALA A 97 -16.79 9.97 8.46
N GLY A 98 -16.50 9.76 9.75
CA GLY A 98 -17.51 9.78 10.81
C GLY A 98 -17.82 11.18 11.32
N GLU A 99 -16.81 12.03 11.47
CA GLU A 99 -16.96 13.37 12.07
C GLU A 99 -17.31 14.46 11.04
N HIS A 100 -16.91 14.28 9.79
CA HIS A 100 -17.09 15.24 8.71
C HIS A 100 -17.97 14.68 7.60
N VAL A 101 -19.17 14.22 7.95
CA VAL A 101 -20.11 13.57 7.02
C VAL A 101 -20.52 14.46 5.83
N ASP A 102 -20.43 15.78 5.98
CA ASP A 102 -20.68 16.74 4.90
C ASP A 102 -19.51 16.83 3.90
N ALA A 103 -18.33 16.32 4.27
CA ALA A 103 -17.15 16.25 3.41
C ALA A 103 -17.02 14.84 2.79
N ALA A 104 -17.64 14.64 1.62
CA ALA A 104 -17.67 13.37 0.92
C ALA A 104 -16.26 12.75 0.74
N ASP A 105 -15.24 13.60 0.52
CA ASP A 105 -13.84 13.21 0.28
C ASP A 105 -13.29 12.24 1.34
N GLY A 106 -13.64 12.45 2.63
CA GLY A 106 -13.19 11.59 3.73
C GLY A 106 -13.69 10.15 3.57
N GLY A 107 -14.99 10.00 3.31
CA GLY A 107 -15.63 8.71 3.07
C GLY A 107 -15.14 8.05 1.78
N VAL A 108 -14.93 8.84 0.71
CA VAL A 108 -14.42 8.36 -0.58
C VAL A 108 -13.00 7.81 -0.44
N LEU A 109 -12.10 8.57 0.23
CA LEU A 109 -10.73 8.11 0.47
C LEU A 109 -10.70 6.88 1.40
N TYR A 110 -11.61 6.83 2.38
CA TYR A 110 -11.77 5.65 3.23
C TYR A 110 -12.17 4.40 2.43
N ALA A 111 -13.15 4.53 1.54
CA ALA A 111 -13.53 3.43 0.66
C ALA A 111 -12.37 2.96 -0.24
N TRP A 112 -11.57 3.91 -0.77
CA TRP A 112 -10.38 3.59 -1.55
C TRP A 112 -9.35 2.82 -0.74
N LEU A 113 -8.98 3.30 0.46
CA LEU A 113 -7.98 2.64 1.31
C LEU A 113 -8.42 1.25 1.77
N LEU A 114 -9.70 1.09 2.11
CA LEU A 114 -10.26 -0.23 2.40
C LEU A 114 -10.12 -1.19 1.21
N ARG A 115 -10.39 -0.71 0.00
CA ARG A 115 -10.29 -1.52 -1.22
C ARG A 115 -8.86 -1.96 -1.50
N VAL A 116 -7.89 -1.06 -1.48
CA VAL A 116 -6.49 -1.42 -1.75
C VAL A 116 -5.92 -2.34 -0.67
N GLY A 117 -6.38 -2.19 0.57
CA GLY A 117 -6.04 -3.08 1.70
C GLY A 117 -6.78 -4.42 1.72
N GLY A 118 -7.56 -4.76 0.66
CA GLY A 118 -8.23 -6.05 0.52
C GLY A 118 -9.59 -6.17 1.23
N GLN A 119 -10.12 -5.08 1.79
CA GLN A 119 -11.40 -5.04 2.51
C GLN A 119 -12.56 -4.63 1.59
N SER A 120 -12.74 -5.36 0.49
CA SER A 120 -13.66 -4.98 -0.60
C SER A 120 -15.11 -4.81 -0.16
N SER A 121 -15.61 -5.66 0.75
CA SER A 121 -16.99 -5.57 1.24
C SER A 121 -17.24 -4.31 2.09
N GLN A 122 -16.28 -3.93 2.91
CA GLN A 122 -16.32 -2.70 3.69
C GLN A 122 -16.22 -1.47 2.79
N SER A 123 -15.28 -1.49 1.85
CA SER A 123 -15.13 -0.45 0.82
C SER A 123 -16.45 -0.16 0.11
N SER A 124 -17.12 -1.19 -0.39
CA SER A 124 -18.41 -1.03 -1.10
C SER A 124 -19.51 -0.44 -0.21
N ARG A 125 -19.56 -0.82 1.07
CA ARG A 125 -20.56 -0.26 2.02
C ARG A 125 -20.29 1.22 2.29
N VAL A 126 -19.05 1.59 2.58
CA VAL A 126 -18.67 3.00 2.82
C VAL A 126 -18.99 3.86 1.60
N LEU A 127 -18.63 3.39 0.39
CA LEU A 127 -18.89 4.14 -0.83
C LEU A 127 -20.40 4.28 -1.12
N ALA A 128 -21.18 3.23 -0.86
CA ALA A 128 -22.63 3.31 -1.00
C ALA A 128 -23.25 4.32 -0.02
N ASP A 129 -22.74 4.40 1.20
CA ASP A 129 -23.18 5.37 2.20
C ASP A 129 -22.83 6.81 1.78
N VAL A 130 -21.58 7.05 1.32
CA VAL A 130 -21.19 8.36 0.76
C VAL A 130 -22.10 8.78 -0.38
N ARG A 131 -22.40 7.89 -1.33
CA ARG A 131 -23.28 8.18 -2.46
C ARG A 131 -24.74 8.44 -2.08
N ALA A 132 -25.19 7.88 -0.97
CA ALA A 132 -26.52 8.17 -0.44
C ALA A 132 -26.63 9.61 0.11
N HIS A 133 -25.55 10.13 0.69
CA HIS A 133 -25.49 11.49 1.25
C HIS A 133 -25.07 12.56 0.22
N ALA A 134 -24.18 12.19 -0.72
CA ALA A 134 -23.63 13.07 -1.76
C ALA A 134 -23.74 12.42 -3.16
N PRO A 135 -24.96 12.24 -3.72
CA PRO A 135 -25.19 11.49 -4.96
C PRO A 135 -24.54 12.13 -6.19
N GLU A 136 -24.36 13.45 -6.18
CA GLU A 136 -23.78 14.21 -7.31
C GLU A 136 -22.28 14.49 -7.13
N ASP A 137 -21.64 13.92 -6.11
CA ASP A 137 -20.22 14.15 -5.86
C ASP A 137 -19.35 13.50 -6.96
N PRO A 138 -18.54 14.30 -7.70
CA PRO A 138 -17.76 13.80 -8.83
C PRO A 138 -16.63 12.86 -8.40
N LEU A 139 -16.07 13.06 -7.20
CA LEU A 139 -15.01 12.21 -6.68
C LEU A 139 -15.57 10.83 -6.29
N ALA A 140 -16.74 10.80 -5.65
CA ALA A 140 -17.42 9.56 -5.33
C ALA A 140 -17.78 8.76 -6.60
N ALA A 141 -18.23 9.44 -7.66
CA ALA A 141 -18.50 8.83 -8.95
C ALA A 141 -17.23 8.28 -9.62
N ALA A 142 -16.11 9.03 -9.57
CA ALA A 142 -14.82 8.60 -10.12
C ALA A 142 -14.27 7.37 -9.39
N VAL A 143 -14.37 7.35 -8.05
CA VAL A 143 -13.95 6.20 -7.25
C VAL A 143 -14.85 4.99 -7.47
N ASP A 144 -16.16 5.17 -7.53
CA ASP A 144 -17.09 4.07 -7.83
C ASP A 144 -16.72 3.40 -9.17
N HIS A 145 -16.49 4.20 -10.20
CA HIS A 145 -16.04 3.69 -11.50
C HIS A 145 -14.69 2.95 -11.41
N ALA A 146 -13.71 3.51 -10.70
CA ALA A 146 -12.39 2.88 -10.52
C ALA A 146 -12.47 1.56 -9.74
N LEU A 147 -13.35 1.48 -8.73
CA LEU A 147 -13.52 0.29 -7.89
C LEU A 147 -14.43 -0.79 -8.50
N ALA A 148 -15.27 -0.45 -9.49
CA ALA A 148 -16.14 -1.41 -10.19
C ALA A 148 -15.34 -2.43 -11.01
N SER A 149 -14.10 -2.14 -11.38
CA SER A 149 -13.23 -3.06 -12.09
C SER A 149 -12.84 -4.25 -11.22
N ARG A 150 -12.76 -5.46 -11.83
CA ARG A 150 -12.19 -6.65 -11.17
C ARG A 150 -10.66 -6.58 -11.04
N SER A 151 -10.01 -5.75 -11.85
CA SER A 151 -8.57 -5.49 -11.76
C SER A 151 -8.24 -4.60 -10.56
N PRO A 152 -6.99 -4.62 -10.07
CA PRO A 152 -6.54 -3.64 -9.09
C PRO A 152 -6.85 -2.21 -9.57
N PRO A 153 -7.43 -1.35 -8.70
CA PRO A 153 -7.82 0.00 -9.09
C PRO A 153 -6.61 0.87 -9.44
N VAL A 154 -6.72 1.66 -10.49
CA VAL A 154 -5.70 2.61 -10.92
C VAL A 154 -6.32 4.01 -10.91
N ALA A 155 -5.65 4.96 -10.25
CA ALA A 155 -6.08 6.34 -10.23
C ALA A 155 -5.81 7.01 -11.60
N ASN A 156 -6.79 7.79 -12.08
CA ASN A 156 -6.67 8.58 -13.30
C ASN A 156 -7.51 9.87 -13.19
N GLY A 157 -7.32 10.81 -14.09
CA GLY A 157 -8.07 12.06 -14.11
C GLY A 157 -8.13 12.73 -12.75
N LEU A 158 -9.33 13.01 -12.24
CA LEU A 158 -9.61 13.64 -10.96
C LEU A 158 -8.88 12.97 -9.77
N LEU A 159 -8.72 11.65 -9.81
CA LEU A 159 -8.04 10.87 -8.77
C LEU A 159 -6.52 11.11 -8.73
N LEU A 160 -5.95 11.81 -9.67
CA LEU A 160 -4.53 12.24 -9.69
C LEU A 160 -4.34 13.71 -9.31
N GLU A 161 -5.41 14.48 -9.15
CA GLU A 161 -5.33 15.90 -8.78
C GLU A 161 -4.91 16.08 -7.33
N SER A 162 -4.20 17.18 -7.04
CA SER A 162 -3.58 17.43 -5.74
C SER A 162 -4.51 17.28 -4.56
N SER A 163 -5.69 17.86 -4.62
CA SER A 163 -6.65 17.84 -3.49
C SER A 163 -7.32 16.48 -3.27
N HIS A 164 -7.42 15.64 -4.32
CA HIS A 164 -8.17 14.37 -4.31
C HIS A 164 -7.34 13.16 -4.64
N ARG A 165 -6.02 13.30 -4.62
CA ARG A 165 -5.10 12.27 -5.13
C ARG A 165 -5.23 10.94 -4.40
N MET A 166 -5.63 9.91 -5.14
CA MET A 166 -5.74 8.51 -4.70
C MET A 166 -4.53 7.67 -5.13
N ALA A 167 -3.39 8.29 -5.33
CA ALA A 167 -2.14 7.66 -5.74
C ALA A 167 -0.94 8.31 -5.04
N PRO A 168 0.19 7.61 -4.89
CA PRO A 168 1.40 8.19 -4.34
C PRO A 168 1.96 9.28 -5.27
N TRP A 169 2.75 10.19 -4.70
CA TRP A 169 3.53 11.15 -5.46
C TRP A 169 4.77 10.47 -6.03
N PRO A 170 5.08 10.64 -7.33
CA PRO A 170 6.31 10.10 -7.89
C PRO A 170 7.52 10.85 -7.33
N ALA A 171 8.46 10.11 -6.75
CA ALA A 171 9.72 10.63 -6.24
C ALA A 171 10.89 9.82 -6.81
N MET A 172 11.88 10.48 -7.43
CA MET A 172 13.09 9.79 -7.89
C MET A 172 14.03 9.55 -6.73
N LEU A 173 14.52 8.34 -6.60
CA LEU A 173 15.64 8.02 -5.70
C LEU A 173 16.93 8.47 -6.37
N ALA A 174 17.77 9.17 -5.61
CA ALA A 174 18.97 9.83 -6.09
C ALA A 174 18.68 10.88 -7.21
N SER A 175 19.73 11.51 -7.75
CA SER A 175 19.61 12.52 -8.80
C SER A 175 19.47 11.86 -10.19
N GLN A 176 18.41 11.10 -10.40
CA GLN A 176 18.14 10.40 -11.64
C GLN A 176 17.04 11.11 -12.45
N ALA A 177 17.09 10.95 -13.78
CA ALA A 177 16.01 11.40 -14.64
C ALA A 177 14.75 10.52 -14.44
N PRO A 178 13.55 11.11 -14.41
CA PRO A 178 12.31 10.34 -14.32
C PRO A 178 12.12 9.48 -15.58
N PRO A 179 11.28 8.43 -15.51
CA PRO A 179 10.86 7.68 -16.67
C PRO A 179 10.31 8.65 -17.74
N PRO A 180 10.72 8.54 -19.00
CA PRO A 180 10.19 9.39 -20.05
C PRO A 180 8.69 9.13 -20.29
N ALA A 181 7.98 10.08 -20.88
CA ALA A 181 6.54 9.98 -21.15
C ALA A 181 6.08 8.69 -21.87
N PRO A 182 6.87 8.08 -22.80
CA PRO A 182 6.49 6.80 -23.41
C PRO A 182 6.72 5.57 -22.52
N ALA A 183 7.22 5.73 -21.28
CA ALA A 183 7.36 4.58 -20.38
C ALA A 183 5.99 3.99 -20.04
N ARG A 184 5.87 2.66 -20.14
CA ARG A 184 4.62 1.92 -19.87
C ARG A 184 4.81 0.83 -18.84
N PHE A 185 3.75 0.49 -18.14
CA PHE A 185 3.72 -0.64 -17.23
C PHE A 185 3.97 -1.95 -17.99
N ALA A 186 4.98 -2.70 -17.57
CA ALA A 186 5.33 -4.00 -18.14
C ALA A 186 4.88 -5.15 -17.23
N SER A 187 5.14 -5.07 -15.94
CA SER A 187 4.84 -6.13 -14.97
C SER A 187 4.90 -5.62 -13.54
N ASN A 188 4.40 -6.43 -12.63
CA ASN A 188 4.81 -6.39 -11.23
C ASN A 188 6.19 -7.03 -11.07
N ALA A 189 6.92 -6.65 -10.04
CA ALA A 189 8.14 -7.30 -9.59
C ALA A 189 8.24 -7.21 -8.07
N VAL A 190 9.17 -7.99 -7.51
CA VAL A 190 9.38 -8.11 -6.07
C VAL A 190 10.80 -7.69 -5.73
N LEU A 191 10.95 -6.79 -4.75
CA LEU A 191 12.25 -6.40 -4.25
C LEU A 191 12.89 -7.54 -3.44
N VAL A 192 14.13 -7.80 -3.75
CA VAL A 192 15.02 -8.79 -3.08
C VAL A 192 16.32 -8.11 -2.65
N ASP A 193 17.17 -8.83 -1.95
CA ASP A 193 18.51 -8.35 -1.52
C ASP A 193 18.44 -6.99 -0.84
N ASP A 194 17.57 -6.89 0.16
CA ASP A 194 17.35 -5.65 0.93
C ASP A 194 17.05 -4.42 0.07
N GLY A 195 16.50 -4.61 -1.12
CA GLY A 195 16.10 -3.54 -2.02
C GLY A 195 17.16 -3.09 -3.04
N ASP A 196 18.24 -3.84 -3.18
CA ASP A 196 19.24 -3.60 -4.23
C ASP A 196 18.88 -4.25 -5.57
N ALA A 197 17.92 -5.19 -5.57
CA ALA A 197 17.49 -5.90 -6.76
C ALA A 197 15.99 -6.16 -6.77
N ALA A 198 15.45 -6.48 -7.96
CA ALA A 198 14.07 -6.92 -8.14
C ALA A 198 14.01 -8.18 -9.02
N VAL A 199 13.06 -9.05 -8.74
CA VAL A 199 12.77 -10.25 -9.55
C VAL A 199 11.41 -10.06 -10.23
N LEU A 200 11.35 -10.39 -11.52
CA LEU A 200 10.17 -10.22 -12.36
C LEU A 200 10.07 -11.34 -13.41
N PRO A 201 8.90 -11.54 -14.04
CA PRO A 201 8.76 -12.39 -15.22
C PRO A 201 9.63 -11.88 -16.37
N ALA A 202 10.51 -12.71 -16.91
CA ALA A 202 11.43 -12.35 -17.99
C ALA A 202 10.70 -11.89 -19.28
N SER A 203 9.50 -12.44 -19.52
CA SER A 203 8.65 -12.09 -20.66
C SER A 203 8.17 -10.63 -20.65
N ALA A 204 8.29 -9.94 -19.51
CA ALA A 204 7.94 -8.51 -19.40
C ALA A 204 8.99 -7.59 -20.02
N LEU A 205 10.20 -8.09 -20.26
CA LEU A 205 11.33 -7.34 -20.80
C LEU A 205 11.52 -7.69 -22.28
N GLY A 206 11.52 -6.65 -23.13
CA GLY A 206 11.92 -6.77 -24.53
C GLY A 206 13.43 -6.60 -24.71
N THR A 207 13.90 -6.74 -25.94
CA THR A 207 15.28 -6.38 -26.32
C THR A 207 15.44 -4.86 -26.31
N ASN A 208 16.61 -4.36 -25.87
CA ASN A 208 16.95 -2.93 -25.80
C ASN A 208 15.97 -2.10 -24.96
N THR A 209 15.52 -2.65 -23.85
CA THR A 209 14.54 -2.02 -22.98
C THR A 209 15.24 -1.22 -21.88
N ARG A 210 14.93 0.06 -21.74
CA ARG A 210 15.27 0.84 -20.54
C ARG A 210 14.21 0.57 -19.47
N VAL A 211 14.64 0.37 -18.25
CA VAL A 211 13.79 -0.12 -17.17
C VAL A 211 13.86 0.83 -15.97
N TRP A 212 12.70 1.11 -15.39
CA TRP A 212 12.55 1.74 -14.08
C TRP A 212 11.67 0.87 -13.21
N VAL A 213 11.89 0.95 -11.92
CA VAL A 213 11.04 0.32 -10.92
C VAL A 213 10.50 1.37 -9.97
N ARG A 214 9.23 1.24 -9.56
CA ARG A 214 8.52 2.16 -8.67
C ARG A 214 7.77 1.37 -7.61
N ASN A 215 8.00 1.66 -6.33
CA ASN A 215 7.28 1.01 -5.22
C ASN A 215 5.92 1.65 -4.92
N GLY A 216 5.19 1.10 -3.94
CA GLY A 216 3.88 1.58 -3.52
C GLY A 216 3.87 2.98 -2.88
N LEU A 217 5.03 3.57 -2.62
CA LEU A 217 5.17 4.94 -2.12
C LEU A 217 5.56 5.94 -3.22
N GLY A 218 5.58 5.51 -4.50
CA GLY A 218 5.97 6.34 -5.62
C GLY A 218 7.48 6.52 -5.79
N GLN A 219 8.30 5.94 -4.91
CA GLN A 219 9.76 5.99 -5.03
C GLN A 219 10.20 5.22 -6.25
N THR A 220 10.96 5.87 -7.13
CA THR A 220 11.32 5.35 -8.46
C THR A 220 12.83 5.37 -8.64
N THR A 221 13.39 4.32 -9.22
CA THR A 221 14.80 4.25 -9.62
C THR A 221 14.93 3.55 -10.97
N ALA A 222 15.95 3.89 -11.73
CA ALA A 222 16.32 3.14 -12.92
C ALA A 222 16.92 1.77 -12.52
N ALA A 223 16.81 0.81 -13.42
CA ALA A 223 17.32 -0.54 -13.20
C ALA A 223 17.95 -1.11 -14.48
N THR A 224 18.84 -2.06 -14.33
CA THR A 224 19.46 -2.78 -15.44
C THR A 224 19.25 -4.29 -15.28
N LEU A 225 19.11 -4.99 -16.41
CA LEU A 225 19.01 -6.45 -16.40
C LEU A 225 20.33 -7.04 -15.91
N ALA A 226 20.28 -7.87 -14.87
CA ALA A 226 21.45 -8.62 -14.39
C ALA A 226 21.84 -9.72 -15.38
N ALA A 227 23.07 -10.23 -15.22
CA ALA A 227 23.47 -11.46 -15.88
C ALA A 227 22.48 -12.59 -15.55
N SER A 228 22.27 -13.49 -16.51
CA SER A 228 21.29 -14.57 -16.36
C SER A 228 21.62 -15.45 -15.15
N ASP A 229 20.67 -15.59 -14.25
CA ASP A 229 20.66 -16.56 -13.17
C ASP A 229 19.92 -17.81 -13.67
N ALA A 230 20.62 -18.94 -13.78
CA ALA A 230 20.07 -20.18 -14.33
C ALA A 230 18.85 -20.67 -13.52
N SER A 231 18.86 -20.47 -12.20
CA SER A 231 17.74 -20.87 -11.32
C SER A 231 16.49 -20.03 -11.60
N LEU A 232 16.63 -18.70 -11.71
CA LEU A 232 15.50 -17.82 -12.07
C LEU A 232 15.05 -18.07 -13.51
N ALA A 233 15.99 -18.21 -14.44
CA ALA A 233 15.70 -18.39 -15.85
C ALA A 233 14.93 -19.68 -16.13
N SER A 234 15.19 -20.77 -15.40
CA SER A 234 14.43 -22.04 -15.53
C SER A 234 12.94 -21.88 -15.19
N HIS A 235 12.57 -20.86 -14.45
CA HIS A 235 11.18 -20.50 -14.11
C HIS A 235 10.65 -19.30 -14.90
N GLY A 236 11.36 -18.86 -15.94
CA GLY A 236 10.96 -17.71 -16.76
C GLY A 236 11.07 -16.38 -16.02
N LEU A 237 11.93 -16.30 -15.01
CA LEU A 237 12.20 -15.08 -14.23
C LEU A 237 13.51 -14.42 -14.64
N ALA A 238 13.58 -13.11 -14.43
CA ALA A 238 14.78 -12.30 -14.60
C ALA A 238 15.03 -11.47 -13.32
N ARG A 239 16.28 -11.03 -13.15
CA ARG A 239 16.71 -10.17 -12.06
C ARG A 239 17.11 -8.81 -12.61
N LEU A 240 16.65 -7.75 -11.96
CA LEU A 240 17.08 -6.38 -12.18
C LEU A 240 18.00 -5.95 -11.05
N VAL A 241 19.07 -5.22 -11.38
CA VAL A 241 19.90 -4.50 -10.42
C VAL A 241 19.45 -3.05 -10.42
N LEU A 242 19.15 -2.51 -9.25
CA LEU A 242 18.66 -1.14 -9.09
C LEU A 242 19.86 -0.17 -9.05
N GLN A 243 19.71 1.00 -9.70
CA GLN A 243 20.74 2.05 -9.62
C GLN A 243 20.76 2.78 -8.27
N ALA A 244 19.63 2.79 -7.56
CA ALA A 244 19.57 3.26 -6.18
C ALA A 244 18.76 2.24 -5.36
N ARG A 245 19.29 1.88 -4.19
CA ARG A 245 18.63 0.97 -3.26
C ARG A 245 17.27 1.52 -2.84
N MET A 246 16.23 0.68 -2.89
CA MET A 246 14.91 1.00 -2.36
C MET A 246 14.77 0.54 -0.91
N PRO A 247 14.29 1.40 0.00
CA PRO A 247 14.03 0.98 1.38
C PRO A 247 12.91 -0.08 1.42
N VAL A 248 13.19 -1.27 1.89
CA VAL A 248 12.19 -2.36 2.03
C VAL A 248 11.53 -2.41 3.41
N GLY A 249 11.89 -1.48 4.32
CA GLY A 249 11.46 -1.47 5.71
C GLY A 249 12.17 -2.53 6.57
N ASP A 250 12.00 -2.44 7.88
CA ASP A 250 12.56 -3.41 8.83
C ASP A 250 11.82 -4.74 8.70
N SER A 251 12.22 -5.55 7.75
CA SER A 251 11.84 -6.94 7.75
C SER A 251 12.64 -7.67 8.80
N LYS A 252 12.16 -7.70 10.01
CA LYS A 252 12.49 -8.84 10.86
C LYS A 252 11.83 -10.04 10.17
N ALA A 253 12.60 -10.72 9.31
CA ALA A 253 12.26 -12.07 8.89
C ALA A 253 12.07 -12.85 10.19
N ALA A 254 10.84 -12.91 10.67
CA ALA A 254 10.52 -13.81 11.75
C ALA A 254 10.96 -15.17 11.22
N ALA A 255 11.85 -15.84 11.95
CA ALA A 255 12.25 -17.21 11.69
C ALA A 255 11.00 -18.09 11.89
N GLY A 256 10.07 -17.98 10.95
CA GLY A 256 8.79 -18.68 10.91
C GLY A 256 8.93 -19.98 10.14
N ARG A 257 8.05 -20.90 10.44
CA ARG A 257 7.92 -22.13 9.66
C ARG A 257 7.53 -21.76 8.21
N ALA A 258 8.17 -22.36 7.22
CA ALA A 258 7.78 -22.22 5.82
C ALA A 258 6.28 -22.51 5.65
N PRO A 259 5.54 -21.71 4.85
CA PRO A 259 4.12 -21.90 4.66
C PRO A 259 3.85 -23.28 4.02
N PHE A 260 2.80 -23.94 4.46
CA PHE A 260 2.33 -25.23 3.95
C PHE A 260 1.00 -25.04 3.20
N ALA A 261 0.58 -26.07 2.47
CA ALA A 261 -0.71 -26.05 1.78
C ALA A 261 -1.87 -25.81 2.77
N GLY A 262 -2.69 -24.79 2.50
CA GLY A 262 -3.76 -24.34 3.39
C GLY A 262 -3.35 -23.22 4.34
N SER A 263 -2.07 -22.79 4.37
CA SER A 263 -1.67 -21.58 5.10
C SER A 263 -2.37 -20.35 4.52
N PRO A 264 -2.78 -19.37 5.35
CA PRO A 264 -3.20 -18.06 4.84
C PRO A 264 -2.08 -17.43 4.00
N GLY A 265 -2.45 -16.83 2.89
CA GLY A 265 -1.54 -16.17 1.97
C GLY A 265 -2.14 -14.91 1.41
N TYR A 266 -1.27 -14.02 0.99
CA TYR A 266 -1.62 -12.69 0.48
C TYR A 266 -0.82 -12.42 -0.78
N ALA A 267 -1.45 -11.81 -1.79
CA ALA A 267 -0.73 -11.28 -2.94
C ALA A 267 -0.87 -9.76 -2.98
N LEU A 268 0.24 -9.09 -3.17
CA LEU A 268 0.29 -7.64 -3.32
C LEU A 268 0.72 -7.30 -4.74
N GLN A 269 -0.10 -6.49 -5.44
CA GLN A 269 0.04 -6.27 -6.87
C GLN A 269 -0.45 -4.91 -7.31
N PHE A 270 0.13 -4.38 -8.39
CA PHE A 270 -0.36 -3.19 -9.07
C PHE A 270 -1.31 -3.56 -10.22
N GLY A 271 -2.25 -2.65 -10.51
CA GLY A 271 -3.02 -2.68 -11.74
C GLY A 271 -2.18 -2.29 -12.96
N ARG A 272 -2.72 -2.57 -14.15
CA ARG A 272 -2.11 -2.16 -15.42
C ARG A 272 -2.30 -0.66 -15.62
N GLY A 273 -1.27 0.12 -15.37
CA GLY A 273 -1.28 1.57 -15.55
C GLY A 273 0.12 2.14 -15.35
N ASP A 274 0.44 3.19 -16.08
CA ASP A 274 1.76 3.82 -16.09
C ASP A 274 1.88 4.87 -14.98
N ALA A 275 0.74 5.34 -14.48
CA ALA A 275 0.68 6.28 -13.38
C ALA A 275 1.15 5.66 -12.07
N PRO A 276 1.69 6.45 -11.14
CA PRO A 276 1.89 6.00 -9.77
C PRO A 276 0.58 5.47 -9.19
N ALA A 277 0.63 4.32 -8.51
CA ALA A 277 -0.53 3.70 -7.92
C ALA A 277 -0.15 3.04 -6.59
N TRP A 278 -1.10 2.90 -5.69
CA TRP A 278 -0.95 1.98 -4.57
C TRP A 278 -1.25 0.56 -5.01
N PRO A 279 -0.47 -0.43 -4.54
CA PRO A 279 -0.78 -1.83 -4.82
C PRO A 279 -2.07 -2.24 -4.13
N THR A 280 -2.69 -3.31 -4.61
CA THR A 280 -3.88 -3.90 -4.00
C THR A 280 -3.55 -5.24 -3.36
N LEU A 281 -4.03 -5.45 -2.14
CA LEU A 281 -3.94 -6.73 -1.44
C LEU A 281 -5.09 -7.65 -1.86
N THR A 282 -4.76 -8.89 -2.20
CA THR A 282 -5.70 -10.01 -2.29
C THR A 282 -5.32 -11.06 -1.26
N GLN A 283 -6.28 -11.82 -0.75
CA GLN A 283 -6.07 -12.79 0.31
C GLN A 283 -6.77 -14.12 0.02
N GLY A 284 -6.21 -15.20 0.52
CA GLY A 284 -6.73 -16.53 0.42
C GLY A 284 -5.81 -17.56 1.04
N PHE A 285 -5.67 -18.73 0.43
CA PHE A 285 -4.82 -19.82 0.94
C PHE A 285 -3.74 -20.18 -0.05
N LEU A 286 -2.54 -20.43 0.47
CA LEU A 286 -1.43 -20.97 -0.31
C LEU A 286 -1.70 -22.47 -0.57
N GLY A 287 -1.64 -22.86 -1.83
CA GLY A 287 -1.90 -24.25 -2.23
C GLY A 287 -0.65 -25.15 -2.16
N GLY A 288 -0.86 -26.43 -2.46
CA GLY A 288 0.21 -27.42 -2.55
C GLY A 288 1.06 -27.29 -3.82
N LEU A 289 2.07 -28.13 -3.90
CA LEU A 289 2.93 -28.24 -5.09
C LEU A 289 2.12 -28.59 -6.34
N VAL A 290 2.48 -27.99 -7.45
CA VAL A 290 2.07 -28.42 -8.78
C VAL A 290 2.89 -29.66 -9.14
N ARG A 291 2.24 -30.67 -9.75
CA ARG A 291 2.91 -31.93 -10.10
C ARG A 291 4.16 -31.69 -10.95
N ASP A 292 5.24 -32.33 -10.59
CA ASP A 292 6.53 -32.31 -11.31
C ASP A 292 7.12 -30.88 -11.47
N SER A 293 6.85 -30.00 -10.49
CA SER A 293 7.29 -28.62 -10.52
C SER A 293 7.58 -28.08 -9.11
N ASP A 294 8.46 -27.09 -9.01
CA ASP A 294 8.70 -26.31 -7.78
C ASP A 294 7.59 -25.26 -7.51
N LEU A 295 6.70 -25.08 -8.48
CA LEU A 295 5.57 -24.15 -8.37
C LEU A 295 4.54 -24.67 -7.37
N ARG A 296 3.84 -23.73 -6.75
CA ARG A 296 2.72 -24.00 -5.85
C ARG A 296 1.46 -23.33 -6.37
N LYS A 297 0.31 -23.93 -6.11
CA LYS A 297 -0.98 -23.33 -6.45
C LYS A 297 -1.25 -22.12 -5.56
N LEU A 298 -1.91 -21.13 -6.13
CA LEU A 298 -2.46 -20.00 -5.40
C LEU A 298 -3.98 -20.15 -5.35
N GLY A 299 -4.57 -20.19 -4.16
CA GLY A 299 -6.01 -20.38 -3.98
C GLY A 299 -6.83 -19.09 -4.10
N PHE A 300 -6.30 -18.07 -4.78
CA PHE A 300 -6.93 -16.78 -5.02
C PHE A 300 -6.28 -16.08 -6.23
N ASP A 301 -6.90 -15.03 -6.72
CA ASP A 301 -6.40 -14.29 -7.88
C ASP A 301 -5.12 -13.51 -7.54
N GLY A 302 -4.13 -13.61 -8.43
CA GLY A 302 -2.89 -12.86 -8.35
C GLY A 302 -2.35 -12.54 -9.75
N ALA A 303 -2.02 -11.27 -9.99
CA ALA A 303 -1.37 -10.88 -11.24
C ALA A 303 0.05 -11.42 -11.29
N THR A 304 0.52 -11.79 -12.48
CA THR A 304 1.89 -12.26 -12.69
C THR A 304 2.91 -11.23 -12.18
N GLY A 305 3.90 -11.70 -11.43
CA GLY A 305 4.92 -10.85 -10.80
C GLY A 305 4.52 -10.25 -9.45
N ALA A 306 3.33 -10.56 -8.94
CA ALA A 306 2.89 -10.07 -7.62
C ALA A 306 3.71 -10.69 -6.48
N ALA A 307 3.89 -9.92 -5.40
CA ALA A 307 4.54 -10.41 -4.19
C ALA A 307 3.61 -11.34 -3.42
N VAL A 308 4.06 -12.55 -3.08
CA VAL A 308 3.33 -13.47 -2.20
C VAL A 308 3.87 -13.36 -0.79
N LEU A 309 2.99 -13.02 0.15
CA LEU A 309 3.30 -12.87 1.57
C LEU A 309 2.59 -13.94 2.39
N ASP A 310 3.20 -14.36 3.48
CA ASP A 310 2.57 -15.24 4.47
C ASP A 310 1.78 -14.44 5.53
N ALA A 311 1.17 -15.14 6.48
CA ALA A 311 0.41 -14.55 7.58
C ALA A 311 1.25 -13.72 8.59
N ASN A 312 2.58 -13.71 8.46
CA ASN A 312 3.49 -12.87 9.24
C ASN A 312 3.96 -11.66 8.43
N GLY A 313 3.43 -11.45 7.21
CA GLY A 313 3.88 -10.41 6.28
C GLY A 313 5.26 -10.67 5.67
N THR A 314 5.79 -11.90 5.80
CA THR A 314 7.06 -12.28 5.19
C THR A 314 6.87 -12.53 3.70
N LEU A 315 7.74 -11.97 2.88
CA LEU A 315 7.80 -12.30 1.46
C LEU A 315 8.23 -13.76 1.30
N VAL A 316 7.34 -14.58 0.74
CA VAL A 316 7.60 -16.01 0.54
C VAL A 316 7.76 -16.41 -0.93
N GLY A 317 7.31 -15.58 -1.86
CA GLY A 317 7.42 -15.90 -3.28
C GLY A 317 6.90 -14.84 -4.23
N ILE A 318 6.85 -15.20 -5.49
CA ILE A 318 6.35 -14.40 -6.62
C ILE A 318 5.31 -15.19 -7.40
N THR A 319 4.24 -14.54 -7.83
CA THR A 319 3.21 -15.17 -8.67
C THR A 319 3.68 -15.35 -10.11
N LEU A 320 3.29 -16.46 -10.71
CA LEU A 320 3.51 -16.78 -12.12
C LEU A 320 2.19 -17.14 -12.79
N ALA A 321 2.08 -16.87 -14.08
CA ALA A 321 0.98 -17.38 -14.88
C ALA A 321 1.14 -18.89 -15.08
N ALA A 322 0.11 -19.67 -14.80
CA ALA A 322 0.09 -21.08 -15.17
C ALA A 322 -0.46 -21.28 -16.58
N ALA A 323 -0.03 -22.36 -17.22
CA ALA A 323 -0.47 -22.72 -18.57
C ALA A 323 -1.97 -23.07 -18.64
N ASP A 324 -2.56 -23.52 -17.55
CA ASP A 324 -3.98 -23.90 -17.39
C ASP A 324 -4.88 -22.74 -16.92
N GLY A 325 -4.31 -21.54 -16.71
CA GLY A 325 -5.03 -20.36 -16.25
C GLY A 325 -5.16 -20.24 -14.73
N ASP A 326 -4.79 -21.26 -13.96
CA ASP A 326 -4.73 -21.17 -12.50
C ASP A 326 -3.55 -20.28 -12.06
N ALA A 327 -3.74 -19.47 -11.02
CA ALA A 327 -2.64 -18.71 -10.44
C ALA A 327 -1.67 -19.65 -9.69
N THR A 328 -0.38 -19.51 -9.96
CA THR A 328 0.68 -20.23 -9.27
C THR A 328 1.70 -19.26 -8.68
N TRP A 329 2.53 -19.74 -7.77
CA TRP A 329 3.62 -18.95 -7.22
C TRP A 329 4.89 -19.79 -7.05
N LEU A 330 6.04 -19.15 -7.21
CA LEU A 330 7.35 -19.73 -6.99
C LEU A 330 7.89 -19.25 -5.63
N PRO A 331 8.30 -20.16 -4.72
CA PRO A 331 9.02 -19.77 -3.52
C PRO A 331 10.36 -19.11 -3.87
N LEU A 332 10.61 -17.89 -3.31
CA LEU A 332 11.86 -17.15 -3.51
C LEU A 332 12.84 -17.32 -2.35
N LEU A 333 12.42 -17.88 -1.23
CA LEU A 333 13.26 -18.10 -0.08
C LEU A 333 13.90 -19.48 -0.17
N SER A 334 15.23 -19.53 -0.03
CA SER A 334 15.93 -20.77 0.29
C SER A 334 15.38 -21.36 1.58
N PRO A 335 15.33 -22.70 1.72
CA PRO A 335 14.92 -23.30 2.98
C PRO A 335 15.78 -22.73 4.11
N LEU A 336 15.15 -22.17 5.13
CA LEU A 336 15.82 -21.68 6.33
C LEU A 336 16.76 -22.76 6.86
N PRO A 337 18.00 -22.40 7.29
CA PRO A 337 18.84 -23.34 8.00
C PRO A 337 18.07 -23.92 9.19
N ALA A 338 18.22 -25.24 9.39
CA ALA A 338 17.57 -25.92 10.50
C ALA A 338 17.82 -25.17 11.83
N PRO A 339 16.82 -25.03 12.71
CA PRO A 339 17.01 -24.30 13.94
C PRO A 339 18.19 -24.91 14.70
N SER A 340 19.19 -24.08 15.00
CA SER A 340 20.29 -24.47 15.88
C SER A 340 19.69 -24.82 17.24
N THR A 341 19.90 -26.04 17.68
CA THR A 341 19.50 -26.55 19.01
C THR A 341 20.20 -25.73 20.08
N GLY A 342 19.55 -24.71 20.63
CA GLY A 342 20.16 -23.92 21.71
C GLY A 342 19.61 -22.54 21.98
N SER A 343 18.45 -22.16 21.49
CA SER A 343 17.87 -20.85 21.81
C SER A 343 16.52 -21.00 22.51
N SER A 344 16.32 -20.16 23.52
CA SER A 344 15.06 -19.93 24.25
C SER A 344 13.85 -20.01 23.34
N ALA A 345 12.76 -20.62 23.84
CA ALA A 345 11.50 -20.86 23.10
C ALA A 345 11.15 -19.68 22.19
N PRO A 346 10.98 -19.91 20.88
CA PRO A 346 10.57 -18.84 19.99
C PRO A 346 9.22 -18.31 20.46
N VAL A 347 9.13 -17.01 20.67
CA VAL A 347 7.83 -16.32 20.71
C VAL A 347 7.09 -16.76 19.46
N GLY A 348 5.97 -17.47 19.61
CA GLY A 348 5.22 -18.01 18.49
C GLY A 348 4.97 -16.94 17.43
N PRO A 349 4.92 -17.28 16.14
CA PRO A 349 4.70 -16.31 15.09
C PRO A 349 3.42 -15.53 15.37
N SER A 350 3.53 -14.22 15.55
CA SER A 350 2.39 -13.33 15.68
C SER A 350 1.73 -13.21 14.30
N LEU A 351 0.54 -13.79 14.15
CA LEU A 351 -0.28 -13.57 12.96
C LEU A 351 -0.60 -12.08 12.85
N LEU A 352 -0.27 -11.50 11.72
CA LEU A 352 -0.58 -10.11 11.44
C LEU A 352 -1.99 -9.97 10.86
N ALA A 353 -2.63 -8.85 11.16
CA ALA A 353 -3.87 -8.48 10.50
C ALA A 353 -3.59 -8.03 9.04
N PRO A 354 -4.58 -8.14 8.12
CA PRO A 354 -4.38 -7.78 6.72
C PRO A 354 -3.86 -6.37 6.49
N ASP A 355 -4.27 -5.40 7.31
CA ASP A 355 -3.78 -4.01 7.27
C ASP A 355 -2.30 -3.89 7.64
N GLN A 356 -1.81 -4.70 8.58
CA GLN A 356 -0.39 -4.77 8.93
C GLN A 356 0.43 -5.41 7.79
N ILE A 357 -0.12 -6.46 7.16
CA ILE A 357 0.51 -7.12 6.00
C ILE A 357 0.59 -6.17 4.82
N TYR A 358 -0.50 -5.43 4.54
CA TYR A 358 -0.52 -4.42 3.49
C TYR A 358 0.55 -3.35 3.73
N GLU A 359 0.60 -2.78 4.93
CA GLU A 359 1.57 -1.76 5.31
C GLU A 359 3.01 -2.23 5.11
N SER A 360 3.33 -3.44 5.57
CA SER A 360 4.66 -4.03 5.41
C SER A 360 5.01 -4.32 3.95
N GLY A 361 4.02 -4.61 3.13
CA GLY A 361 4.18 -4.99 1.72
C GLY A 361 4.35 -3.81 0.76
N LEU A 362 3.89 -2.59 1.13
CA LEU A 362 3.93 -1.39 0.28
C LEU A 362 5.31 -1.09 -0.33
N ARG A 363 6.37 -1.41 0.41
CA ARG A 363 7.77 -1.16 0.02
C ARG A 363 8.41 -2.35 -0.72
N ARG A 364 7.73 -3.49 -0.85
CA ARG A 364 8.30 -4.75 -1.37
C ARG A 364 7.90 -5.09 -2.78
N VAL A 365 6.70 -4.69 -3.19
CA VAL A 365 6.21 -4.86 -4.56
C VAL A 365 6.49 -3.59 -5.36
N VAL A 366 6.88 -3.75 -6.62
CA VAL A 366 7.17 -2.63 -7.51
C VAL A 366 6.45 -2.76 -8.85
N GLN A 367 6.06 -1.62 -9.42
CA GLN A 367 5.74 -1.47 -10.84
C GLN A 367 7.04 -1.48 -11.64
N VAL A 368 7.10 -2.28 -12.69
CA VAL A 368 8.17 -2.22 -13.69
C VAL A 368 7.69 -1.39 -14.87
N LEU A 369 8.38 -0.31 -15.15
CA LEU A 369 8.12 0.59 -16.25
C LEU A 369 9.22 0.43 -17.31
N VAL A 370 8.83 0.34 -18.56
CA VAL A 370 9.76 0.12 -19.67
C VAL A 370 9.55 1.11 -20.80
N THR A 371 10.63 1.49 -21.45
CA THR A 371 10.60 2.08 -22.79
C THR A 371 11.43 1.21 -23.73
N ASN A 372 10.96 1.06 -24.94
CA ASN A 372 11.82 0.54 -25.99
C ASN A 372 12.62 1.73 -26.54
N ASP A 373 13.93 1.62 -26.55
CA ASP A 373 14.74 2.58 -27.32
C ASP A 373 14.39 2.42 -28.80
N PRO A 374 14.20 3.52 -29.55
CA PRO A 374 13.91 3.46 -30.98
C PRO A 374 15.07 2.87 -31.78
#